data_02d83fd2bd38e73800f1c083937b0880
#
_entry.id   02d83fd2bd38e73800f1c083937b0880
#
_cell.length_a   1.000
_cell.length_b   1.000
_cell.length_c   1.000
_cell.angle_alpha   90.00
_cell.angle_beta   90.00
_cell.angle_gamma   90.00
#
_symmetry.space_group_name_H-M   'P 1'
#
loop_
_entity.id
_entity.type
_entity.pdbx_description
1 polymer ?
#
loop_
_entity_poly.entity_id
_entity_poly.type
_entity_poly.pdbx_seq_one_letter_code
_entity_poly.pdbx_strand_id
1 'polypeptide(L)'
;MTSRKEPLRVILMVIVLVILAPSCRKKDPVYILEGQVRSHATGQALSGVTVSVEQRTVGGNVFSGAFTPAASGSTISDGTYRLEWPREQLAEVQLLAAKASYIPATITLDPEDFLPDEVVYQNVRLQPEAFVEVTLTNTGEAAVEDLIRFRFTQASFDCACCNGDWKEIWGADADTTFSCRIYGDIWLKYWAEITAESGNLLIIDSLWCPAFVSTPLVIEY
;
A
#
# COMPACT_ATOMS: atom_id res chain seq x y z
N MET A 1 -20.86 53.09 -64.09
CA MET A 1 -21.23 52.77 -62.69
C MET A 1 -20.58 51.43 -62.32
N THR A 2 -19.35 51.45 -61.94
CA THR A 2 -18.59 50.22 -61.63
C THR A 2 -18.68 49.89 -60.09
N SER A 3 -19.14 48.71 -59.87
CA SER A 3 -19.60 48.14 -58.60
C SER A 3 -18.51 48.15 -57.48
N ARG A 4 -18.78 48.90 -56.40
CA ARG A 4 -18.00 49.02 -55.15
C ARG A 4 -18.17 47.83 -54.19
N LYS A 5 -18.51 46.63 -54.69
CA LYS A 5 -18.83 45.44 -53.85
C LYS A 5 -17.66 44.48 -53.66
N GLU A 6 -16.59 44.60 -54.38
CA GLU A 6 -15.44 43.68 -54.31
C GLU A 6 -14.66 43.76 -53.00
N PRO A 7 -14.33 44.96 -52.42
CA PRO A 7 -13.52 45.01 -51.21
C PRO A 7 -14.24 44.44 -50.01
N LEU A 8 -15.57 44.50 -49.95
CA LEU A 8 -16.34 43.97 -48.83
C LEU A 8 -16.31 42.43 -48.78
N ARG A 9 -16.34 41.79 -49.96
CA ARG A 9 -16.27 40.32 -50.07
C ARG A 9 -14.89 39.80 -49.67
N VAL A 10 -13.83 40.50 -50.03
CA VAL A 10 -12.45 40.12 -49.64
C VAL A 10 -12.25 40.27 -48.14
N ILE A 11 -12.77 41.36 -47.56
CA ILE A 11 -12.70 41.57 -46.07
C ILE A 11 -13.48 40.50 -45.34
N LEU A 12 -14.69 40.13 -45.80
CA LEU A 12 -15.49 39.07 -45.17
C LEU A 12 -14.81 37.71 -45.27
N MET A 13 -14.15 37.41 -46.39
CA MET A 13 -13.43 36.16 -46.61
C MET A 13 -12.19 36.03 -45.70
N VAL A 14 -11.46 37.13 -45.49
CA VAL A 14 -10.32 37.21 -44.60
C VAL A 14 -10.74 37.04 -43.11
N ILE A 15 -11.87 37.66 -42.71
CA ILE A 15 -12.42 37.53 -41.37
C ILE A 15 -12.83 36.07 -41.10
N VAL A 16 -13.49 35.40 -42.06
CA VAL A 16 -13.88 34.00 -41.91
C VAL A 16 -12.64 33.08 -41.82
N LEU A 17 -11.58 33.38 -42.58
CA LEU A 17 -10.34 32.59 -42.55
C LEU A 17 -9.61 32.72 -41.20
N VAL A 18 -9.64 33.89 -40.56
CA VAL A 18 -9.03 34.12 -39.24
C VAL A 18 -9.81 33.43 -38.12
N ILE A 19 -11.14 33.32 -38.25
CA ILE A 19 -12.00 32.63 -37.24
C ILE A 19 -11.83 31.12 -37.32
N LEU A 20 -11.48 30.58 -38.48
CA LEU A 20 -11.26 29.14 -38.70
C LEU A 20 -9.84 28.68 -38.38
N ALA A 21 -8.95 29.56 -37.97
CA ALA A 21 -7.61 29.14 -37.49
C ALA A 21 -7.77 28.27 -36.23
N PRO A 22 -7.50 26.96 -36.30
CA PRO A 22 -7.58 26.13 -35.11
C PRO A 22 -6.58 26.70 -34.10
N SER A 23 -7.11 27.19 -32.99
CA SER A 23 -6.27 27.57 -31.84
C SER A 23 -5.61 26.29 -31.34
N CYS A 24 -4.41 26.01 -31.80
CA CYS A 24 -3.54 24.97 -31.24
C CYS A 24 -3.19 25.36 -29.79
N ARG A 25 -4.10 25.08 -28.85
CA ARG A 25 -3.72 25.14 -27.44
C ARG A 25 -2.72 24.01 -27.22
N LYS A 26 -1.48 24.38 -26.99
CA LYS A 26 -0.46 23.44 -26.53
C LYS A 26 -0.94 22.87 -25.21
N LYS A 27 -1.22 21.57 -25.18
CA LYS A 27 -1.59 20.88 -23.94
C LYS A 27 -0.37 20.95 -23.01
N ASP A 28 -0.59 21.32 -21.76
CA ASP A 28 0.50 21.27 -20.78
C ASP A 28 0.95 19.82 -20.62
N PRO A 29 2.27 19.57 -20.56
CA PRO A 29 2.80 18.23 -20.43
C PRO A 29 2.40 17.62 -19.09
N VAL A 30 2.12 16.32 -19.10
CA VAL A 30 1.72 15.56 -17.92
C VAL A 30 2.64 14.36 -17.73
N TYR A 31 2.71 13.86 -16.50
CA TYR A 31 3.20 12.53 -16.20
C TYR A 31 2.06 11.54 -16.21
N ILE A 32 2.34 10.32 -16.65
CA ILE A 32 1.35 9.25 -16.79
C ILE A 32 1.89 7.99 -16.13
N LEU A 33 1.14 7.46 -15.18
CA LEU A 33 1.45 6.21 -14.50
C LEU A 33 0.32 5.21 -14.72
N GLU A 34 0.63 4.06 -15.27
CA GLU A 34 -0.31 2.95 -15.49
C GLU A 34 0.17 1.69 -14.78
N GLY A 35 -0.75 0.78 -14.54
CA GLY A 35 -0.40 -0.52 -14.00
C GLY A 35 -1.60 -1.34 -13.62
N GLN A 36 -1.32 -2.44 -12.96
CA GLN A 36 -2.33 -3.36 -12.47
C GLN A 36 -2.05 -3.74 -11.03
N VAL A 37 -3.12 -3.77 -10.22
CA VAL A 37 -3.05 -4.25 -8.84
C VAL A 37 -3.59 -5.66 -8.77
N ARG A 38 -2.84 -6.55 -8.14
CA ARG A 38 -3.18 -7.97 -7.97
C ARG A 38 -3.02 -8.40 -6.51
N SER A 39 -3.79 -9.40 -6.10
CA SER A 39 -3.55 -10.09 -4.83
C SER A 39 -2.22 -10.85 -4.90
N HIS A 40 -1.39 -10.69 -3.88
CA HIS A 40 -0.12 -11.42 -3.78
C HIS A 40 -0.35 -12.93 -3.66
N ALA A 41 -1.34 -13.33 -2.86
CA ALA A 41 -1.62 -14.72 -2.57
C ALA A 41 -2.20 -15.49 -3.78
N THR A 42 -3.18 -14.88 -4.48
CA THR A 42 -3.93 -15.58 -5.54
C THR A 42 -3.52 -15.16 -6.95
N GLY A 43 -2.83 -14.04 -7.10
CA GLY A 43 -2.55 -13.42 -8.40
C GLY A 43 -3.76 -12.79 -9.08
N GLN A 44 -4.94 -12.85 -8.48
CA GLN A 44 -6.16 -12.27 -9.04
C GLN A 44 -6.09 -10.75 -9.08
N ALA A 45 -6.67 -10.16 -10.11
CA ALA A 45 -6.81 -8.72 -10.24
C ALA A 45 -7.71 -8.14 -9.14
N LEU A 46 -7.33 -7.01 -8.57
CA LEU A 46 -8.06 -6.35 -7.50
C LEU A 46 -8.71 -5.06 -8.02
N SER A 47 -10.03 -5.06 -8.10
CA SER A 47 -10.83 -3.85 -8.38
C SER A 47 -11.07 -3.03 -7.12
N GLY A 48 -11.31 -1.71 -7.28
CA GLY A 48 -11.64 -0.82 -6.17
C GLY A 48 -10.48 -0.61 -5.19
N VAL A 49 -9.23 -0.79 -5.64
CA VAL A 49 -8.05 -0.39 -4.88
C VAL A 49 -7.86 1.10 -5.06
N THR A 50 -7.75 1.85 -3.99
CA THR A 50 -7.33 3.25 -4.05
C THR A 50 -5.83 3.29 -4.36
N VAL A 51 -5.48 3.95 -5.46
CA VAL A 51 -4.10 4.15 -5.90
C VAL A 51 -3.82 5.64 -5.91
N SER A 52 -2.75 6.09 -5.27
CA SER A 52 -2.37 7.50 -5.23
C SER A 52 -0.87 7.68 -5.45
N VAL A 53 -0.52 8.78 -6.09
CA VAL A 53 0.86 9.23 -6.25
C VAL A 53 1.08 10.41 -5.33
N GLU A 54 2.15 10.35 -4.57
CA GLU A 54 2.67 11.46 -3.79
C GLU A 54 4.06 11.81 -4.29
N GLN A 55 4.37 13.09 -4.30
CA GLN A 55 5.64 13.59 -4.82
C GLN A 55 6.30 14.60 -3.89
N ARG A 56 7.62 14.67 -3.97
CA ARG A 56 8.41 15.81 -3.51
C ARG A 56 8.97 16.54 -4.72
N THR A 57 8.84 17.84 -4.74
CA THR A 57 9.28 18.65 -5.87
C THR A 57 10.41 19.60 -5.49
N VAL A 58 11.20 19.99 -6.47
CA VAL A 58 12.20 21.04 -6.35
C VAL A 58 11.62 22.31 -6.99
N GLY A 59 11.25 23.29 -6.17
CA GLY A 59 10.70 24.55 -6.65
C GLY A 59 11.50 25.75 -6.09
N GLY A 60 11.91 26.70 -6.95
CA GLY A 60 12.52 27.95 -6.53
C GLY A 60 13.77 27.80 -5.65
N ASN A 61 14.63 26.81 -5.89
CA ASN A 61 15.80 26.44 -5.09
C ASN A 61 15.47 25.92 -3.66
N VAL A 62 14.21 25.58 -3.39
CA VAL A 62 13.79 24.99 -2.11
C VAL A 62 13.29 23.58 -2.36
N PHE A 63 13.86 22.64 -1.64
CA PHE A 63 13.39 21.25 -1.59
C PHE A 63 12.15 21.16 -0.68
N SER A 64 11.04 20.62 -1.18
CA SER A 64 9.88 20.32 -0.34
C SER A 64 10.23 19.17 0.61
N GLY A 65 10.27 19.45 1.91
CA GLY A 65 10.59 18.43 2.92
C GLY A 65 9.49 17.37 3.12
N ALA A 66 8.27 17.61 2.62
CA ALA A 66 7.11 16.72 2.78
C ALA A 66 6.61 16.23 1.42
N PHE A 67 6.06 14.99 1.40
CA PHE A 67 5.31 14.50 0.25
C PHE A 67 3.98 15.26 0.12
N THR A 68 3.62 15.58 -1.12
CA THR A 68 2.34 16.21 -1.46
C THR A 68 1.58 15.31 -2.44
N PRO A 69 0.25 15.16 -2.28
CA PRO A 69 -0.56 14.41 -3.22
C PRO A 69 -0.48 15.00 -4.63
N ALA A 70 -0.23 14.16 -5.63
CA ALA A 70 -0.14 14.54 -7.03
C ALA A 70 -1.34 14.04 -7.85
N ALA A 71 -1.71 12.76 -7.69
CA ALA A 71 -2.86 12.16 -8.34
C ALA A 71 -3.44 11.02 -7.51
N SER A 72 -4.72 10.72 -7.70
CA SER A 72 -5.38 9.57 -7.06
C SER A 72 -6.49 9.03 -7.96
N GLY A 73 -6.74 7.73 -7.86
CA GLY A 73 -7.79 7.02 -8.57
C GLY A 73 -8.09 5.67 -7.94
N SER A 74 -8.94 4.90 -8.61
CA SER A 74 -9.26 3.54 -8.18
C SER A 74 -9.09 2.57 -9.34
N THR A 75 -8.68 1.35 -9.04
CA THR A 75 -8.59 0.29 -10.04
C THR A 75 -9.98 -0.11 -10.56
N ILE A 76 -10.08 -0.37 -11.85
CA ILE A 76 -11.30 -0.88 -12.49
C ILE A 76 -11.41 -2.41 -12.36
N SER A 77 -12.37 -3.04 -13.01
CA SER A 77 -12.75 -4.45 -12.81
C SER A 77 -11.63 -5.46 -13.07
N ASP A 78 -10.71 -5.17 -13.95
CA ASP A 78 -9.53 -6.00 -14.25
C ASP A 78 -8.28 -5.64 -13.43
N GLY A 79 -8.45 -4.75 -12.44
CA GLY A 79 -7.39 -4.30 -11.56
C GLY A 79 -6.46 -3.24 -12.16
N THR A 80 -6.72 -2.76 -13.38
CA THR A 80 -5.89 -1.72 -13.99
C THR A 80 -6.20 -0.35 -13.42
N TYR A 81 -5.19 0.53 -13.45
CA TYR A 81 -5.30 1.93 -13.09
C TYR A 81 -4.49 2.79 -14.06
N ARG A 82 -4.89 4.06 -14.17
CA ARG A 82 -4.19 5.12 -14.88
C ARG A 82 -4.30 6.41 -14.11
N LEU A 83 -3.16 7.03 -13.80
CA LEU A 83 -3.05 8.30 -13.11
C LEU A 83 -2.31 9.29 -13.99
N GLU A 84 -2.80 10.52 -14.05
CA GLU A 84 -2.17 11.63 -14.78
C GLU A 84 -2.07 12.84 -13.85
N TRP A 85 -0.93 13.53 -13.89
CA TRP A 85 -0.75 14.77 -13.14
C TRP A 85 0.18 15.73 -13.87
N PRO A 86 0.07 17.05 -13.60
CA PRO A 86 0.92 18.05 -14.22
C PRO A 86 2.40 17.79 -14.01
N ARG A 87 3.19 18.09 -15.04
CA ARG A 87 4.65 18.01 -14.94
C ARG A 87 5.20 19.03 -13.97
N GLU A 88 5.98 18.58 -13.01
CA GLU A 88 6.78 19.37 -12.09
C GLU A 88 8.21 18.82 -12.04
N GLN A 89 9.15 19.56 -11.43
CA GLN A 89 10.49 19.01 -11.22
C GLN A 89 10.47 18.07 -10.02
N LEU A 90 10.47 16.77 -10.28
CA LEU A 90 10.41 15.72 -9.28
C LEU A 90 11.76 15.55 -8.57
N ALA A 91 11.73 15.40 -7.26
CA ALA A 91 12.85 14.95 -6.44
C ALA A 91 12.64 13.52 -5.94
N GLU A 92 11.41 13.20 -5.52
CA GLU A 92 11.01 11.86 -5.10
C GLU A 92 9.55 11.63 -5.52
N VAL A 93 9.24 10.38 -5.84
CA VAL A 93 7.88 9.93 -6.18
C VAL A 93 7.58 8.64 -5.45
N GLN A 94 6.41 8.54 -4.86
CA GLN A 94 5.92 7.28 -4.29
C GLN A 94 4.51 6.97 -4.75
N LEU A 95 4.28 5.68 -5.01
CA LEU A 95 2.98 5.11 -5.31
C LEU A 95 2.46 4.41 -4.07
N LEU A 96 1.25 4.78 -3.66
CA LEU A 96 0.54 4.15 -2.56
C LEU A 96 -0.64 3.37 -3.13
N ALA A 97 -0.85 2.16 -2.63
CA ALA A 97 -2.02 1.35 -2.98
C ALA A 97 -2.67 0.81 -1.71
N ALA A 98 -3.97 1.03 -1.55
CA ALA A 98 -4.71 0.63 -0.35
C ALA A 98 -6.08 0.06 -0.71
N LYS A 99 -6.44 -1.03 -0.02
CA LYS A 99 -7.76 -1.67 -0.10
C LYS A 99 -8.12 -2.23 1.26
N ALA A 100 -9.42 -2.17 1.63
CA ALA A 100 -9.89 -2.82 2.86
C ALA A 100 -9.52 -4.30 2.88
N SER A 101 -9.09 -4.79 4.03
CA SER A 101 -8.63 -6.17 4.27
C SER A 101 -7.35 -6.56 3.52
N TYR A 102 -6.59 -5.58 3.05
CA TYR A 102 -5.24 -5.77 2.51
C TYR A 102 -4.24 -4.88 3.22
N ILE A 103 -3.01 -5.35 3.31
CA ILE A 103 -1.90 -4.55 3.81
C ILE A 103 -1.57 -3.48 2.75
N PRO A 104 -1.60 -2.19 3.08
CA PRO A 104 -1.25 -1.13 2.15
C PRO A 104 0.19 -1.29 1.64
N ALA A 105 0.40 -0.95 0.37
CA ALA A 105 1.73 -0.96 -0.24
C ALA A 105 2.18 0.47 -0.55
N THR A 106 3.46 0.76 -0.29
CA THR A 106 4.15 1.98 -0.71
C THR A 106 5.36 1.57 -1.54
N ILE A 107 5.46 2.13 -2.74
CA ILE A 107 6.53 1.83 -3.70
C ILE A 107 7.20 3.16 -4.07
N THR A 108 8.50 3.27 -3.82
CA THR A 108 9.30 4.39 -4.31
C THR A 108 9.59 4.18 -5.79
N LEU A 109 9.32 5.20 -6.60
CA LEU A 109 9.54 5.21 -8.04
C LEU A 109 10.74 6.13 -8.35
N ASP A 110 11.48 5.80 -9.40
CA ASP A 110 12.58 6.65 -9.84
C ASP A 110 12.01 7.88 -10.58
N PRO A 111 12.28 9.10 -10.12
CA PRO A 111 11.86 10.31 -10.83
C PRO A 111 12.37 10.42 -12.26
N GLU A 112 13.51 9.79 -12.57
CA GLU A 112 14.12 9.83 -13.90
C GLU A 112 13.33 9.02 -14.95
N ASP A 113 12.49 8.07 -14.50
CA ASP A 113 11.61 7.30 -15.38
C ASP A 113 10.44 8.14 -15.94
N PHE A 114 10.14 9.30 -15.31
CA PHE A 114 8.99 10.12 -15.67
C PHE A 114 9.36 11.15 -16.76
N LEU A 115 9.14 10.77 -18.01
CA LEU A 115 9.22 11.68 -19.14
C LEU A 115 7.84 12.26 -19.46
N PRO A 116 7.76 13.54 -19.90
CA PRO A 116 6.48 14.17 -20.23
C PRO A 116 5.74 13.43 -21.34
N ASP A 117 4.44 13.19 -21.12
CA ASP A 117 3.53 12.53 -22.05
C ASP A 117 3.90 11.06 -22.39
N GLU A 118 4.89 10.48 -21.67
CA GLU A 118 5.23 9.07 -21.74
C GLU A 118 4.61 8.29 -20.58
N VAL A 119 4.34 6.99 -20.81
CA VAL A 119 3.70 6.12 -19.81
C VAL A 119 4.76 5.34 -19.05
N VAL A 120 4.75 5.51 -17.73
CA VAL A 120 5.49 4.64 -16.79
C VAL A 120 4.57 3.51 -16.35
N TYR A 121 5.07 2.27 -16.35
CA TYR A 121 4.29 1.10 -15.94
C TYR A 121 4.76 0.58 -14.59
N GLN A 122 3.86 0.55 -13.61
CA GLN A 122 4.12 -0.02 -12.29
C GLN A 122 2.98 -0.96 -11.87
N ASN A 123 3.28 -2.24 -11.73
CA ASN A 123 2.35 -3.20 -11.16
C ASN A 123 2.52 -3.27 -9.64
N VAL A 124 1.40 -3.49 -8.93
CA VAL A 124 1.37 -3.59 -7.47
C VAL A 124 0.80 -4.94 -7.06
N ARG A 125 1.37 -5.53 -6.01
CA ARG A 125 0.82 -6.72 -5.34
C ARG A 125 0.45 -6.35 -3.92
N LEU A 126 -0.83 -6.51 -3.56
CA LEU A 126 -1.30 -6.32 -2.19
C LEU A 126 -1.37 -7.67 -1.49
N GLN A 127 -0.80 -7.70 -0.30
CA GLN A 127 -0.90 -8.86 0.58
C GLN A 127 -2.23 -8.82 1.33
N PRO A 128 -3.06 -9.89 1.29
CA PRO A 128 -4.25 -9.93 2.13
C PRO A 128 -3.86 -9.95 3.60
N GLU A 129 -4.69 -9.35 4.45
CA GLU A 129 -4.51 -9.41 5.88
C GLU A 129 -5.18 -10.65 6.50
N ALA A 130 -4.67 -11.07 7.64
CA ALA A 130 -5.26 -12.03 8.55
C ALA A 130 -5.02 -11.59 9.99
N PHE A 131 -5.64 -12.26 10.94
CA PHE A 131 -5.44 -12.02 12.35
C PHE A 131 -5.12 -13.34 13.05
N VAL A 132 -4.25 -13.27 14.05
CA VAL A 132 -4.03 -14.36 15.00
C VAL A 132 -4.43 -13.89 16.38
N GLU A 133 -5.30 -14.64 17.03
CA GLU A 133 -5.70 -14.43 18.41
C GLU A 133 -4.91 -15.42 19.27
N VAL A 134 -3.89 -14.91 19.96
CA VAL A 134 -3.02 -15.72 20.83
C VAL A 134 -3.59 -15.72 22.23
N THR A 135 -3.87 -16.90 22.76
CA THR A 135 -4.27 -17.12 24.14
C THR A 135 -3.21 -17.99 24.81
N LEU A 136 -2.61 -17.45 25.86
CA LEU A 136 -1.66 -18.14 26.71
C LEU A 136 -2.36 -18.44 28.04
N THR A 137 -2.49 -19.71 28.39
CA THR A 137 -3.25 -20.13 29.58
C THR A 137 -2.39 -21.06 30.45
N ASN A 138 -2.22 -20.68 31.71
CA ASN A 138 -1.66 -21.57 32.71
C ASN A 138 -2.75 -22.53 33.23
N THR A 139 -2.55 -23.82 33.03
CA THR A 139 -3.52 -24.86 33.44
C THR A 139 -3.15 -25.52 34.78
N GLY A 140 -1.99 -25.19 35.31
CA GLY A 140 -1.48 -25.68 36.61
C GLY A 140 -1.77 -24.76 37.81
N GLU A 141 -1.27 -25.13 38.95
CA GLU A 141 -1.16 -24.18 40.06
C GLU A 141 -0.04 -23.17 39.72
N ALA A 142 -0.47 -21.96 39.35
CA ALA A 142 0.45 -20.90 38.92
C ALA A 142 1.38 -20.53 40.03
N ALA A 143 2.68 -20.85 39.89
CA ALA A 143 3.72 -20.37 40.78
C ALA A 143 4.16 -18.96 40.34
N VAL A 144 4.57 -18.14 41.30
CA VAL A 144 5.07 -16.77 41.04
C VAL A 144 6.28 -16.78 40.08
N GLU A 145 7.00 -17.90 40.03
CA GLU A 145 8.23 -18.10 39.28
C GLU A 145 7.99 -18.68 37.87
N ASP A 146 6.76 -19.06 37.55
CA ASP A 146 6.42 -19.55 36.20
C ASP A 146 6.61 -18.43 35.18
N LEU A 147 7.25 -18.75 34.07
CA LEU A 147 7.50 -17.82 32.97
C LEU A 147 7.16 -18.46 31.64
N ILE A 148 6.37 -17.78 30.86
CA ILE A 148 6.26 -18.05 29.42
C ILE A 148 6.89 -16.93 28.61
N ARG A 149 7.79 -17.31 27.70
CA ARG A 149 8.37 -16.43 26.68
C ARG A 149 7.83 -16.85 25.34
N PHE A 150 7.18 -15.94 24.64
CA PHE A 150 6.55 -16.18 23.37
C PHE A 150 7.02 -15.19 22.31
N ARG A 151 7.20 -15.65 21.06
CA ARG A 151 7.42 -14.78 19.91
C ARG A 151 7.02 -15.45 18.59
N PHE A 152 6.69 -14.63 17.60
CA PHE A 152 6.70 -15.06 16.21
C PHE A 152 8.11 -14.94 15.61
N THR A 153 8.53 -15.93 14.81
CA THR A 153 9.89 -15.95 14.24
C THR A 153 10.00 -15.32 12.86
N GLN A 154 8.86 -15.06 12.22
CA GLN A 154 8.76 -14.40 10.92
C GLN A 154 8.05 -13.06 11.12
N ALA A 155 8.82 -12.06 11.55
CA ALA A 155 8.29 -10.73 11.76
C ALA A 155 8.40 -9.88 10.49
N SER A 156 7.28 -9.68 9.82
CA SER A 156 7.08 -8.64 8.82
C SER A 156 5.75 -7.95 9.13
N PHE A 157 5.60 -7.44 10.37
CA PHE A 157 4.32 -6.91 10.81
C PHE A 157 4.49 -5.47 11.25
N ASP A 158 3.63 -4.60 10.71
CA ASP A 158 3.52 -3.20 11.12
C ASP A 158 2.92 -3.02 12.54
N CYS A 159 2.77 -4.12 13.28
CA CYS A 159 2.20 -4.12 14.61
C CYS A 159 3.28 -4.37 15.66
N ALA A 160 3.48 -3.42 16.55
CA ALA A 160 4.37 -3.58 17.71
C ALA A 160 3.98 -4.77 18.61
N CYS A 161 2.75 -5.28 18.50
CA CYS A 161 2.29 -6.43 19.28
C CYS A 161 2.82 -7.77 18.74
N CYS A 162 3.30 -7.82 17.48
CA CYS A 162 3.71 -9.03 16.79
C CYS A 162 5.03 -8.87 16.02
N ASN A 163 5.90 -8.00 16.49
CA ASN A 163 7.16 -7.59 15.85
C ASN A 163 8.31 -8.62 15.93
N GLY A 164 8.04 -9.82 16.42
CA GLY A 164 9.06 -10.87 16.60
C GLY A 164 9.90 -10.73 17.86
N ASP A 165 9.68 -9.70 18.66
CA ASP A 165 10.29 -9.59 19.97
C ASP A 165 9.68 -10.59 20.95
N TRP A 166 10.47 -10.97 21.96
CA TRP A 166 10.00 -11.82 23.03
C TRP A 166 8.94 -11.10 23.87
N LYS A 167 7.80 -11.73 24.07
CA LYS A 167 6.82 -11.40 25.11
C LYS A 167 7.08 -12.29 26.30
N GLU A 168 7.29 -11.68 27.46
CA GLU A 168 7.52 -12.37 28.73
C GLU A 168 6.31 -12.15 29.63
N ILE A 169 5.74 -13.23 30.12
CA ILE A 169 4.58 -13.23 31.01
C ILE A 169 4.90 -14.09 32.22
N TRP A 170 4.74 -13.52 33.39
CA TRP A 170 5.16 -14.12 34.66
C TRP A 170 3.96 -14.53 35.51
N GLY A 171 4.08 -15.67 36.18
CA GLY A 171 3.27 -16.12 37.30
C GLY A 171 1.78 -16.16 37.03
N ALA A 172 0.99 -15.73 38.00
CA ALA A 172 -0.46 -15.78 37.99
C ALA A 172 -1.16 -14.90 36.93
N ASP A 173 -0.45 -13.96 36.33
CA ASP A 173 -0.94 -13.12 35.25
C ASP A 173 -0.86 -13.80 33.89
N ALA A 174 -0.63 -15.10 33.89
CA ALA A 174 -0.33 -15.89 32.71
C ALA A 174 -1.50 -16.06 31.75
N ASP A 175 -2.74 -15.85 32.19
CA ASP A 175 -3.91 -15.85 31.32
C ASP A 175 -3.97 -14.55 30.50
N THR A 176 -3.36 -14.58 29.33
CA THR A 176 -3.26 -13.40 28.46
C THR A 176 -3.76 -13.72 27.08
N THR A 177 -4.63 -12.85 26.55
CA THR A 177 -5.05 -12.88 25.16
C THR A 177 -4.64 -11.60 24.45
N PHE A 178 -4.07 -11.72 23.25
CA PHE A 178 -3.76 -10.60 22.40
C PHE A 178 -3.97 -10.95 20.91
N SER A 179 -4.31 -9.95 20.11
CA SER A 179 -4.54 -10.11 18.68
C SER A 179 -3.42 -9.50 17.87
N CYS A 180 -3.01 -10.19 16.82
CA CYS A 180 -1.96 -9.80 15.90
C CYS A 180 -2.51 -9.70 14.49
N ARG A 181 -2.35 -8.54 13.82
CA ARG A 181 -2.57 -8.39 12.39
C ARG A 181 -1.34 -8.90 11.64
N ILE A 182 -1.55 -9.80 10.70
CA ILE A 182 -0.50 -10.47 9.96
C ILE A 182 -0.85 -10.57 8.47
N TYR A 183 0.07 -11.07 7.67
CA TYR A 183 -0.20 -11.47 6.29
C TYR A 183 -1.09 -12.71 6.25
N GLY A 184 -2.11 -12.69 5.38
CA GLY A 184 -2.95 -13.85 5.11
C GLY A 184 -2.28 -14.82 4.13
N ASP A 185 -2.78 -16.07 4.15
CA ASP A 185 -2.31 -17.20 3.35
C ASP A 185 -0.81 -17.51 3.55
N ILE A 186 -0.37 -17.49 4.81
CA ILE A 186 0.99 -17.85 5.22
C ILE A 186 1.00 -18.89 6.34
N TRP A 187 2.09 -19.64 6.43
CA TRP A 187 2.46 -20.40 7.62
C TRP A 187 3.24 -19.49 8.56
N LEU A 188 2.61 -19.15 9.69
CA LEU A 188 3.22 -18.32 10.74
C LEU A 188 3.95 -19.21 11.73
N LYS A 189 5.26 -19.06 11.85
CA LYS A 189 6.07 -19.80 12.83
C LYS A 189 6.14 -19.06 14.15
N TYR A 190 6.05 -19.81 15.24
CA TYR A 190 6.17 -19.28 16.59
C TYR A 190 7.04 -20.15 17.49
N TRP A 191 7.58 -19.54 18.53
CA TRP A 191 8.32 -20.18 19.60
C TRP A 191 7.67 -19.78 20.92
N ALA A 192 7.53 -20.79 21.81
CA ALA A 192 7.15 -20.59 23.19
C ALA A 192 8.11 -21.36 24.09
N GLU A 193 8.77 -20.65 24.99
CA GLU A 193 9.64 -21.20 26.03
C GLU A 193 8.89 -21.09 27.36
N ILE A 194 8.61 -22.21 27.99
CA ILE A 194 7.90 -22.30 29.25
C ILE A 194 8.87 -22.76 30.29
N THR A 195 9.00 -22.01 31.40
CA THR A 195 9.75 -22.37 32.57
C THR A 195 8.76 -22.45 33.72
N ALA A 196 8.61 -23.65 34.28
CA ALA A 196 7.71 -23.91 35.38
C ALA A 196 8.39 -24.83 36.41
N GLU A 197 7.83 -24.94 37.63
CA GLU A 197 8.33 -25.85 38.65
C GLU A 197 8.35 -27.30 38.15
N SER A 198 7.42 -27.68 37.29
CA SER A 198 7.34 -29.00 36.65
C SER A 198 8.45 -29.27 35.63
N GLY A 199 9.23 -28.26 35.24
CA GLY A 199 10.29 -28.33 34.23
C GLY A 199 10.18 -27.30 33.12
N ASN A 200 11.11 -27.37 32.16
CA ASN A 200 11.18 -26.47 31.02
C ASN A 200 10.63 -27.16 29.77
N LEU A 201 9.81 -26.45 29.02
CA LEU A 201 9.25 -26.89 27.74
C LEU A 201 9.56 -25.86 26.67
N LEU A 202 10.01 -26.32 25.49
CA LEU A 202 10.18 -25.52 24.29
C LEU A 202 9.20 -26.02 23.22
N ILE A 203 8.32 -25.12 22.75
CA ILE A 203 7.39 -25.35 21.67
C ILE A 203 7.89 -24.56 20.45
N ILE A 204 8.12 -25.25 19.35
CA ILE A 204 8.44 -24.66 18.04
C ILE A 204 7.45 -25.25 17.04
N ASP A 205 6.56 -24.41 16.52
CA ASP A 205 5.53 -24.87 15.62
C ASP A 205 5.11 -23.78 14.62
N SER A 206 4.16 -24.11 13.75
CA SER A 206 3.63 -23.19 12.76
C SER A 206 2.11 -23.30 12.65
N LEU A 207 1.47 -22.16 12.44
CA LEU A 207 0.03 -22.00 12.28
C LEU A 207 -0.28 -21.54 10.86
N TRP A 208 -1.20 -22.21 10.17
CA TRP A 208 -1.72 -21.70 8.91
C TRP A 208 -2.70 -20.56 9.17
N CYS A 209 -2.46 -19.41 8.56
CA CYS A 209 -3.24 -18.19 8.73
C CYS A 209 -3.94 -17.85 7.40
N PRO A 210 -5.19 -18.33 7.18
CA PRO A 210 -5.90 -18.02 5.95
C PRO A 210 -6.22 -16.55 5.84
N ALA A 211 -6.24 -16.03 4.60
CA ALA A 211 -6.57 -14.64 4.33
C ALA A 211 -7.96 -14.26 4.88
N PHE A 212 -8.07 -13.06 5.43
CA PHE A 212 -9.30 -12.44 5.92
C PHE A 212 -9.96 -13.14 7.11
N VAL A 213 -9.25 -14.03 7.78
CA VAL A 213 -9.76 -14.82 8.91
C VAL A 213 -8.94 -14.52 10.16
N SER A 214 -9.60 -14.56 11.33
CA SER A 214 -8.91 -14.62 12.63
C SER A 214 -8.70 -16.09 13.00
N THR A 215 -7.44 -16.48 13.23
CA THR A 215 -7.05 -17.84 13.57
C THR A 215 -6.65 -17.90 15.04
N PRO A 216 -7.28 -18.74 15.87
CA PRO A 216 -6.88 -18.89 17.26
C PRO A 216 -5.57 -19.67 17.39
N LEU A 217 -4.71 -19.23 18.29
CA LEU A 217 -3.53 -19.94 18.75
C LEU A 217 -3.61 -20.04 20.28
N VAL A 218 -3.88 -21.22 20.79
CA VAL A 218 -3.96 -21.49 22.23
C VAL A 218 -2.71 -22.25 22.65
N ILE A 219 -2.02 -21.75 23.67
CA ILE A 219 -0.87 -22.39 24.30
C ILE A 219 -1.22 -22.57 25.77
N GLU A 220 -1.36 -23.83 26.15
CA GLU A 220 -1.61 -24.24 27.52
C GLU A 220 -0.29 -24.71 28.16
N TYR A 221 -0.05 -24.34 29.41
CA TYR A 221 1.17 -24.71 30.14
C TYR A 221 0.98 -24.77 31.64
#